data_fda9d7b214374d054ecabf1fd6f57c26
#
_entry.id   fda9d7b214374d054ecabf1fd6f57c26
#
_cell.length_a   1.000
_cell.length_b   1.000
_cell.length_c   1.000
_cell.angle_alpha   90.00
_cell.angle_beta   90.00
_cell.angle_gamma   90.00
#
_symmetry.space_group_name_H-M   'P 1'
#
loop_
_entity.id
_entity.type
_entity.pdbx_description
1 polymer ?
#
loop_
_entity_poly.entity_id
_entity_poly.type
_entity_poly.pdbx_seq_one_letter_code
_entity_poly.pdbx_strand_id
1 'polypeptide(L)'
;MFRYLAYTLTVLIPVAAQMHSLSREQMTKYTSQNPFERFEDGRPKVPDALLKKLEAMSSEEVLGIIRKGYPNQYADGFKILNPGKNLIGRAFTLQLLPTRPDISDVDQKEWREKHGGGRLSHQTALDMLQKGDVFVVDAFGNLNAGGIVGDNLAYYVWKTTGAGFVIDGAIRDLNGIQPFGMGGYYRGAVPAAIREVMVAGINVPVRIGHVTVMPGDVVFGDREGVFFIPPHLLQEIVDEAEITHVHDEWTKRKFDEGKYKSTEIYGRPTDPALIKEYEDYLKPRIEPRLWDEYVKRYRQPAQRKKQ
;
A
#
# COMPACT_ATOMS: atom_id res chain seq x y z
N MET A 1 -18.42 -11.35 64.99
CA MET A 1 -17.97 -11.99 63.75
C MET A 1 -18.60 -11.19 62.57
N PHE A 2 -17.96 -10.09 62.15
CA PHE A 2 -18.46 -9.21 61.06
C PHE A 2 -17.89 -9.68 59.73
N ARG A 3 -18.76 -10.09 58.81
CA ARG A 3 -18.41 -10.39 57.43
C ARG A 3 -18.45 -9.10 56.59
N TYR A 4 -17.29 -8.65 56.11
CA TYR A 4 -17.20 -7.59 55.13
C TYR A 4 -17.51 -8.17 53.74
N LEU A 5 -18.61 -7.71 53.14
CA LEU A 5 -18.93 -7.98 51.75
C LEU A 5 -18.17 -6.95 50.89
N ALA A 6 -17.16 -7.39 50.15
CA ALA A 6 -16.45 -6.58 49.18
C ALA A 6 -17.28 -6.51 47.88
N TYR A 7 -17.85 -5.33 47.61
CA TYR A 7 -18.45 -5.05 46.31
C TYR A 7 -17.37 -4.70 45.31
N THR A 8 -17.13 -5.59 44.35
CA THR A 8 -16.29 -5.31 43.18
C THR A 8 -17.09 -4.43 42.21
N LEU A 9 -16.73 -3.16 42.13
CA LEU A 9 -17.30 -2.22 41.16
C LEU A 9 -16.70 -2.55 39.79
N THR A 10 -17.43 -3.29 38.95
CA THR A 10 -17.06 -3.51 37.55
C THR A 10 -17.35 -2.21 36.80
N VAL A 11 -16.31 -1.43 36.53
CA VAL A 11 -16.41 -0.27 35.64
C VAL A 11 -16.58 -0.80 34.24
N LEU A 12 -17.79 -0.80 33.74
CA LEU A 12 -18.11 -0.96 32.32
C LEU A 12 -17.58 0.29 31.61
N ILE A 13 -16.39 0.19 31.04
CA ILE A 13 -15.92 1.20 30.08
C ILE A 13 -16.80 1.05 28.85
N PRO A 14 -17.59 2.04 28.45
CA PRO A 14 -18.34 1.97 27.22
C PRO A 14 -17.33 1.87 26.09
N VAL A 15 -17.30 0.74 25.39
CA VAL A 15 -16.62 0.63 24.10
C VAL A 15 -17.48 1.46 23.14
N ALA A 16 -17.14 2.74 23.02
CA ALA A 16 -17.71 3.58 21.99
C ALA A 16 -17.28 2.96 20.64
N ALA A 17 -18.23 2.36 19.94
CA ALA A 17 -18.03 1.96 18.54
C ALA A 17 -17.79 3.25 17.75
N GLN A 18 -16.52 3.52 17.42
CA GLN A 18 -16.19 4.66 16.57
C GLN A 18 -16.59 4.30 15.14
N MET A 19 -17.64 4.92 14.62
CA MET A 19 -18.07 4.72 13.23
C MET A 19 -17.01 5.14 12.20
N HIS A 20 -16.02 5.96 12.60
CA HIS A 20 -15.11 6.63 11.67
C HIS A 20 -13.65 6.12 11.70
N SER A 21 -13.29 5.19 12.57
CA SER A 21 -11.94 4.61 12.59
C SER A 21 -11.92 3.25 13.28
N LEU A 22 -10.97 2.41 12.90
CA LEU A 22 -10.69 1.19 13.67
C LEU A 22 -10.02 1.56 15.00
N SER A 23 -10.40 0.89 16.09
CA SER A 23 -9.62 0.95 17.31
C SER A 23 -8.25 0.30 17.09
N ARG A 24 -7.26 0.64 17.95
CA ARG A 24 -5.95 0.00 17.90
C ARG A 24 -6.03 -1.52 17.98
N GLU A 25 -6.94 -2.05 18.80
CA GLU A 25 -7.17 -3.49 18.93
C GLU A 25 -7.72 -4.11 17.64
N GLN A 26 -8.70 -3.46 17.02
CA GLN A 26 -9.26 -3.88 15.74
C GLN A 26 -8.20 -3.84 14.64
N MET A 27 -7.42 -2.75 14.54
CA MET A 27 -6.33 -2.62 13.59
C MET A 27 -5.32 -3.75 13.76
N THR A 28 -4.90 -4.02 14.99
CA THR A 28 -3.95 -5.10 15.31
C THR A 28 -4.53 -6.48 14.94
N LYS A 29 -5.81 -6.71 15.23
CA LYS A 29 -6.50 -7.97 14.90
C LYS A 29 -6.54 -8.22 13.40
N TYR A 30 -6.95 -7.23 12.61
CA TYR A 30 -7.08 -7.38 11.15
C TYR A 30 -5.74 -7.38 10.42
N THR A 31 -4.69 -6.86 11.02
CA THR A 31 -3.31 -6.91 10.50
C THR A 31 -2.41 -7.81 11.34
N SER A 32 -2.94 -8.92 11.88
CA SER A 32 -2.24 -9.81 12.82
C SER A 32 -0.99 -10.48 12.24
N GLN A 33 -0.90 -10.64 10.93
CA GLN A 33 0.28 -11.18 10.25
C GLN A 33 1.42 -10.17 10.08
N ASN A 34 1.21 -8.89 10.45
CA ASN A 34 2.25 -7.86 10.36
C ASN A 34 3.47 -8.23 11.22
N PRO A 35 4.68 -8.37 10.64
CA PRO A 35 5.89 -8.71 11.37
C PRO A 35 6.63 -7.49 11.94
N PHE A 36 6.19 -6.28 11.60
CA PHE A 36 6.87 -5.03 11.95
C PHE A 36 6.26 -4.37 13.19
N GLU A 37 6.93 -3.34 13.68
CA GLU A 37 6.38 -2.43 14.69
C GLU A 37 5.05 -1.82 14.24
N ARG A 38 4.41 -1.10 15.15
CA ARG A 38 3.15 -0.40 14.88
C ARG A 38 3.23 1.05 15.29
N PHE A 39 2.51 1.89 14.56
CA PHE A 39 2.21 3.25 14.98
C PHE A 39 1.26 3.25 16.20
N GLU A 40 1.08 4.41 16.82
CA GLU A 40 0.19 4.55 17.98
C GLU A 40 -1.26 4.15 17.68
N ASP A 41 -1.71 4.41 16.46
CA ASP A 41 -3.05 4.02 15.96
C ASP A 41 -3.19 2.52 15.63
N GLY A 42 -2.10 1.75 15.77
CA GLY A 42 -2.05 0.31 15.52
C GLY A 42 -1.71 -0.08 14.08
N ARG A 43 -1.60 0.87 13.15
CA ARG A 43 -1.18 0.58 11.76
C ARG A 43 0.21 -0.06 11.74
N PRO A 44 0.47 -1.01 10.81
CA PRO A 44 1.80 -1.53 10.55
C PRO A 44 2.80 -0.41 10.22
N LYS A 45 3.97 -0.44 10.88
CA LYS A 45 5.07 0.50 10.65
C LYS A 45 6.20 -0.21 9.91
N VAL A 46 5.98 -0.44 8.62
CA VAL A 46 7.00 -1.03 7.76
C VAL A 46 8.25 -0.15 7.75
N PRO A 47 9.49 -0.69 7.94
CA PRO A 47 10.70 0.09 7.98
C PRO A 47 10.98 0.84 6.66
N ASP A 48 11.42 2.10 6.75
CA ASP A 48 11.75 2.93 5.58
C ASP A 48 12.87 2.31 4.73
N ALA A 49 13.83 1.61 5.35
CA ALA A 49 14.89 0.90 4.63
C ALA A 49 14.34 -0.20 3.71
N LEU A 50 13.27 -0.88 4.11
CA LEU A 50 12.62 -1.90 3.29
C LEU A 50 11.78 -1.27 2.18
N LEU A 51 11.08 -0.17 2.47
CA LEU A 51 10.35 0.60 1.45
C LEU A 51 11.30 1.12 0.35
N LYS A 52 12.49 1.55 0.73
CA LYS A 52 13.49 2.04 -0.22
C LYS A 52 13.93 0.97 -1.23
N LYS A 53 13.94 -0.31 -0.86
CA LYS A 53 14.27 -1.41 -1.78
C LYS A 53 13.26 -1.51 -2.95
N LEU A 54 12.02 -1.06 -2.75
CA LEU A 54 10.99 -1.04 -3.80
C LEU A 54 11.28 -0.01 -4.92
N GLU A 55 12.15 0.99 -4.68
CA GLU A 55 12.44 2.02 -5.69
C GLU A 55 13.01 1.45 -7.00
N ALA A 56 13.71 0.32 -6.91
CA ALA A 56 14.32 -0.35 -8.05
C ALA A 56 13.43 -1.44 -8.66
N MET A 57 12.24 -1.69 -8.11
CA MET A 57 11.36 -2.78 -8.53
C MET A 57 10.36 -2.35 -9.60
N SER A 58 9.82 -3.35 -10.28
CA SER A 58 8.76 -3.24 -11.27
C SER A 58 7.46 -3.90 -10.78
N SER A 59 6.35 -3.55 -11.42
CA SER A 59 5.04 -4.20 -11.19
C SER A 59 5.07 -5.71 -11.38
N GLU A 60 5.84 -6.23 -12.34
CA GLU A 60 5.95 -7.67 -12.61
C GLU A 60 6.50 -8.43 -11.40
N GLU A 61 7.54 -7.90 -10.75
CA GLU A 61 8.19 -8.53 -9.60
C GLU A 61 7.25 -8.59 -8.39
N VAL A 62 6.51 -7.51 -8.14
CA VAL A 62 5.49 -7.48 -7.10
C VAL A 62 4.37 -8.48 -7.39
N LEU A 63 3.87 -8.50 -8.64
CA LEU A 63 2.79 -9.39 -9.07
C LEU A 63 3.16 -10.87 -8.91
N GLY A 64 4.41 -11.23 -9.21
CA GLY A 64 4.91 -12.59 -9.14
C GLY A 64 4.65 -13.28 -7.79
N ILE A 65 4.73 -12.53 -6.70
CA ILE A 65 4.52 -13.03 -5.33
C ILE A 65 3.08 -12.82 -4.88
N ILE A 66 2.55 -11.60 -5.01
CA ILE A 66 1.29 -11.21 -4.38
C ILE A 66 0.10 -12.03 -4.89
N ARG A 67 0.07 -12.37 -6.18
CA ARG A 67 -1.03 -13.14 -6.79
C ARG A 67 -1.21 -14.55 -6.23
N LYS A 68 -0.22 -15.12 -5.55
CA LYS A 68 -0.27 -16.48 -5.02
C LYS A 68 -1.30 -16.65 -3.90
N GLY A 69 -1.66 -15.58 -3.22
CA GLY A 69 -2.66 -15.63 -2.14
C GLY A 69 -3.59 -14.43 -2.13
N TYR A 70 -3.25 -13.37 -2.87
CA TYR A 70 -3.97 -12.11 -2.92
C TYR A 70 -4.24 -11.69 -4.38
N PRO A 71 -5.23 -12.30 -5.05
CA PRO A 71 -5.44 -12.13 -6.49
C PRO A 71 -5.86 -10.72 -6.91
N ASN A 72 -6.38 -9.90 -5.98
CA ASN A 72 -6.99 -8.61 -6.25
C ASN A 72 -6.25 -7.46 -5.54
N GLN A 73 -4.93 -7.47 -5.49
CA GLN A 73 -4.15 -6.41 -4.82
C GLN A 73 -3.46 -5.44 -5.80
N TYR A 74 -3.91 -5.42 -7.04
CA TYR A 74 -3.47 -4.52 -8.09
C TYR A 74 -4.64 -3.71 -8.63
N ALA A 75 -4.48 -2.40 -8.73
CA ALA A 75 -5.46 -1.47 -9.30
C ALA A 75 -4.87 -0.69 -10.47
N ASP A 76 -5.57 -0.69 -11.58
CA ASP A 76 -5.22 -0.01 -12.82
C ASP A 76 -6.21 1.09 -13.22
N GLY A 77 -6.07 1.61 -14.46
CA GLY A 77 -6.98 2.60 -15.03
C GLY A 77 -6.89 3.99 -14.41
N PHE A 78 -5.82 4.28 -13.67
CA PHE A 78 -5.53 5.61 -13.16
C PHE A 78 -4.80 6.48 -14.18
N LYS A 79 -5.02 7.80 -14.07
CA LYS A 79 -4.10 8.79 -14.59
C LYS A 79 -2.96 8.96 -13.59
N ILE A 80 -1.73 9.10 -14.11
CA ILE A 80 -0.52 9.21 -13.30
C ILE A 80 -0.02 10.66 -13.38
N LEU A 81 0.19 11.27 -12.22
CA LEU A 81 0.62 12.66 -12.14
C LEU A 81 2.04 12.86 -12.70
N ASN A 82 2.98 12.01 -12.28
CA ASN A 82 4.38 12.01 -12.69
C ASN A 82 4.82 10.58 -13.08
N PRO A 83 4.63 10.17 -14.35
CA PRO A 83 4.84 8.78 -14.77
C PRO A 83 6.29 8.25 -14.62
N GLY A 84 7.25 9.13 -14.42
CA GLY A 84 8.65 8.76 -14.20
C GLY A 84 9.03 8.50 -12.74
N LYS A 85 8.08 8.62 -11.82
CA LYS A 85 8.32 8.50 -10.39
C LYS A 85 7.43 7.44 -9.77
N ASN A 86 8.04 6.42 -9.18
CA ASN A 86 7.32 5.41 -8.40
C ASN A 86 6.71 6.06 -7.14
N LEU A 87 5.51 5.61 -6.78
CA LEU A 87 4.83 5.98 -5.54
C LEU A 87 5.01 4.86 -4.53
N ILE A 88 5.75 5.15 -3.45
CA ILE A 88 6.05 4.17 -2.42
C ILE A 88 5.76 4.77 -1.04
N GLY A 89 5.12 3.99 -0.19
CA GLY A 89 4.84 4.36 1.19
C GLY A 89 3.85 3.45 1.87
N ARG A 90 3.29 3.88 2.99
CA ARG A 90 2.29 3.14 3.78
C ARG A 90 0.93 3.76 3.57
N ALA A 91 -0.08 2.96 3.31
CA ALA A 91 -1.44 3.44 3.12
C ALA A 91 -1.99 4.13 4.37
N PHE A 92 -2.34 5.41 4.26
CA PHE A 92 -3.21 6.12 5.17
C PHE A 92 -4.55 6.30 4.46
N THR A 93 -5.59 5.64 4.92
CA THR A 93 -6.83 5.50 4.17
C THR A 93 -7.91 6.48 4.59
N LEU A 94 -8.66 6.97 3.61
CA LEU A 94 -9.87 7.78 3.79
C LEU A 94 -11.00 7.20 2.95
N GLN A 95 -12.13 6.93 3.57
CA GLN A 95 -13.36 6.55 2.88
C GLN A 95 -14.33 7.73 2.82
N LEU A 96 -14.76 8.07 1.62
CA LEU A 96 -15.82 9.02 1.36
C LEU A 96 -17.07 8.30 0.85
N LEU A 97 -18.22 8.83 1.20
CA LEU A 97 -19.53 8.43 0.68
C LEU A 97 -20.29 9.66 0.16
N PRO A 98 -21.27 9.49 -0.74
CA PRO A 98 -22.20 10.55 -1.07
C PRO A 98 -22.86 11.09 0.18
N THR A 99 -23.01 12.41 0.27
CA THR A 99 -23.63 13.06 1.46
C THR A 99 -25.03 12.55 1.66
N ARG A 100 -25.27 12.12 2.89
CA ARG A 100 -26.58 11.75 3.40
C ARG A 100 -26.84 12.55 4.67
N PRO A 101 -27.70 13.58 4.62
CA PRO A 101 -27.80 14.59 5.68
C PRO A 101 -28.14 14.02 7.06
N ASP A 102 -29.03 13.03 7.13
CA ASP A 102 -29.43 12.38 8.38
C ASP A 102 -28.25 11.67 9.10
N ILE A 103 -27.26 11.17 8.35
CA ILE A 103 -26.03 10.59 8.90
C ILE A 103 -24.99 11.69 9.13
N SER A 104 -24.72 12.50 8.09
CA SER A 104 -23.69 13.54 8.14
C SER A 104 -23.89 14.54 9.28
N ASP A 105 -25.13 14.92 9.59
CA ASP A 105 -25.42 15.86 10.67
C ASP A 105 -25.13 15.27 12.07
N VAL A 106 -25.43 13.98 12.26
CA VAL A 106 -25.10 13.25 13.49
C VAL A 106 -23.57 13.17 13.63
N ASP A 107 -22.86 12.73 12.59
CA ASP A 107 -21.40 12.60 12.59
C ASP A 107 -20.70 13.94 12.87
N GLN A 108 -21.16 15.02 12.25
CA GLN A 108 -20.62 16.37 12.47
C GLN A 108 -20.87 16.85 13.89
N LYS A 109 -22.00 16.49 14.50
CA LYS A 109 -22.31 16.83 15.89
C LYS A 109 -21.39 16.07 16.83
N GLU A 110 -21.32 14.75 16.71
CA GLU A 110 -20.46 13.89 17.54
C GLU A 110 -18.99 14.29 17.43
N TRP A 111 -18.53 14.61 16.22
CA TRP A 111 -17.17 15.09 16.00
C TRP A 111 -16.88 16.36 16.79
N ARG A 112 -17.77 17.36 16.70
CA ARG A 112 -17.60 18.63 17.43
C ARG A 112 -17.63 18.44 18.94
N GLU A 113 -18.50 17.59 19.45
CA GLU A 113 -18.59 17.29 20.88
C GLU A 113 -17.30 16.62 21.39
N LYS A 114 -16.77 15.67 20.63
CA LYS A 114 -15.56 14.94 21.00
C LYS A 114 -14.28 15.76 20.92
N HIS A 115 -14.17 16.66 19.93
CA HIS A 115 -12.93 17.39 19.63
C HIS A 115 -12.99 18.88 19.98
N GLY A 116 -14.01 19.32 20.71
CA GLY A 116 -14.14 20.71 21.14
C GLY A 116 -14.42 21.71 20.01
N GLY A 117 -14.92 21.24 18.87
CA GLY A 117 -15.23 22.05 17.69
C GLY A 117 -14.69 21.48 16.38
N GLY A 118 -14.63 22.33 15.34
CA GLY A 118 -14.14 21.91 14.03
C GLY A 118 -15.18 21.16 13.20
N ARG A 119 -14.76 20.75 12.01
CA ARG A 119 -15.59 20.01 11.06
C ARG A 119 -14.90 18.69 10.65
N LEU A 120 -15.62 17.60 10.71
CA LEU A 120 -15.17 16.35 10.12
C LEU A 120 -15.14 16.50 8.59
N SER A 121 -13.97 16.42 8.00
CA SER A 121 -13.76 16.60 6.55
C SER A 121 -12.55 15.77 6.08
N HIS A 122 -12.33 15.74 4.78
CA HIS A 122 -11.10 15.13 4.21
C HIS A 122 -9.82 15.79 4.74
N GLN A 123 -9.85 17.08 5.10
CA GLN A 123 -8.70 17.77 5.70
C GLN A 123 -8.36 17.20 7.08
N THR A 124 -9.35 16.74 7.83
CA THR A 124 -9.12 16.05 9.10
C THR A 124 -8.21 14.83 8.92
N ALA A 125 -8.43 14.06 7.85
CA ALA A 125 -7.56 12.93 7.52
C ALA A 125 -6.15 13.39 7.09
N LEU A 126 -6.05 14.50 6.36
CA LEU A 126 -4.76 15.08 5.97
C LEU A 126 -3.91 15.50 7.17
N ASP A 127 -4.54 16.09 8.20
CA ASP A 127 -3.85 16.53 9.42
C ASP A 127 -3.28 15.37 10.25
N MET A 128 -3.73 14.13 10.00
CA MET A 128 -3.25 12.91 10.66
C MET A 128 -2.11 12.21 9.92
N LEU A 129 -1.75 12.67 8.71
CA LEU A 129 -0.68 12.07 7.91
C LEU A 129 0.68 12.20 8.58
N GLN A 130 1.53 11.19 8.36
CA GLN A 130 2.89 11.12 8.88
C GLN A 130 3.89 10.89 7.74
N LYS A 131 5.17 11.09 8.03
CA LYS A 131 6.25 10.82 7.09
C LYS A 131 6.20 9.37 6.58
N GLY A 132 6.26 9.20 5.25
CA GLY A 132 6.20 7.91 4.57
C GLY A 132 4.78 7.37 4.37
N ASP A 133 3.73 8.11 4.73
CA ASP A 133 2.36 7.77 4.38
C ASP A 133 2.07 8.12 2.91
N VAL A 134 1.26 7.29 2.26
CA VAL A 134 0.56 7.60 1.00
C VAL A 134 -0.90 7.83 1.33
N PHE A 135 -1.43 8.99 0.94
CA PHE A 135 -2.83 9.31 1.15
C PHE A 135 -3.72 8.53 0.17
N VAL A 136 -4.43 7.52 0.65
CA VAL A 136 -5.26 6.62 -0.15
C VAL A 136 -6.73 6.92 0.08
N VAL A 137 -7.42 7.40 -0.95
CA VAL A 137 -8.81 7.87 -0.85
C VAL A 137 -9.74 7.05 -1.71
N ASP A 138 -10.71 6.40 -1.07
CA ASP A 138 -11.88 5.85 -1.74
C ASP A 138 -12.93 6.96 -1.87
N ALA A 139 -13.07 7.49 -3.07
CA ALA A 139 -14.13 8.41 -3.46
C ALA A 139 -15.07 7.76 -4.50
N PHE A 140 -15.24 6.44 -4.39
CA PHE A 140 -16.13 5.58 -5.18
C PHE A 140 -16.05 5.79 -6.71
N GLY A 141 -14.88 6.22 -7.21
CA GLY A 141 -14.65 6.51 -8.63
C GLY A 141 -15.38 7.76 -9.15
N ASN A 142 -16.01 8.55 -8.29
CA ASN A 142 -16.86 9.67 -8.69
C ASN A 142 -16.05 10.92 -9.03
N LEU A 143 -16.17 11.38 -10.27
CA LEU A 143 -15.57 12.63 -10.73
C LEU A 143 -16.44 13.85 -10.43
N ASN A 144 -17.74 13.68 -10.28
CA ASN A 144 -18.70 14.77 -10.06
C ASN A 144 -18.66 15.32 -8.61
N ALA A 145 -18.06 14.55 -7.70
CA ALA A 145 -17.83 15.01 -6.31
C ALA A 145 -16.82 16.17 -6.22
N GLY A 146 -16.20 16.57 -7.31
CA GLY A 146 -15.15 17.59 -7.35
C GLY A 146 -13.79 17.05 -6.96
N GLY A 147 -12.75 17.89 -7.09
CA GLY A 147 -11.39 17.53 -6.75
C GLY A 147 -11.19 17.40 -5.23
N ILE A 148 -10.76 16.21 -4.80
CA ILE A 148 -10.48 15.87 -3.40
C ILE A 148 -9.30 16.70 -2.89
N VAL A 149 -8.25 16.83 -3.70
CA VAL A 149 -7.10 17.71 -3.45
C VAL A 149 -6.89 18.64 -4.65
N GLY A 150 -6.52 19.87 -4.34
CA GLY A 150 -5.93 20.83 -5.26
C GLY A 150 -4.46 21.03 -4.91
N ASP A 151 -3.81 22.03 -5.50
CA ASP A 151 -2.38 22.31 -5.34
C ASP A 151 -1.95 22.51 -3.88
N ASN A 152 -2.66 23.31 -3.11
CA ASN A 152 -2.34 23.57 -1.71
C ASN A 152 -2.38 22.29 -0.85
N LEU A 153 -3.42 21.46 -0.98
CA LEU A 153 -3.54 20.23 -0.20
C LEU A 153 -2.57 19.15 -0.71
N ALA A 154 -2.33 19.07 -2.01
CA ALA A 154 -1.31 18.19 -2.57
C ALA A 154 0.11 18.59 -2.07
N TYR A 155 0.40 19.89 -2.00
CA TYR A 155 1.64 20.39 -1.40
C TYR A 155 1.76 19.99 0.07
N TYR A 156 0.68 20.13 0.83
CA TYR A 156 0.63 19.69 2.24
C TYR A 156 0.94 18.20 2.37
N VAL A 157 0.26 17.34 1.57
CA VAL A 157 0.55 15.90 1.53
C VAL A 157 2.03 15.64 1.25
N TRP A 158 2.57 16.24 0.18
CA TRP A 158 3.97 16.04 -0.20
C TRP A 158 4.95 16.49 0.89
N LYS A 159 4.74 17.65 1.50
CA LYS A 159 5.60 18.17 2.55
C LYS A 159 5.57 17.33 3.82
N THR A 160 4.39 16.85 4.19
CA THR A 160 4.20 16.05 5.40
C THR A 160 4.73 14.63 5.22
N THR A 161 4.42 14.01 4.08
CA THR A 161 4.70 12.58 3.89
C THR A 161 5.98 12.29 3.13
N GLY A 162 6.40 13.17 2.24
CA GLY A 162 7.48 12.92 1.26
C GLY A 162 7.09 11.96 0.14
N ALA A 163 5.86 11.46 0.11
CA ALA A 163 5.36 10.47 -0.86
C ALA A 163 4.31 11.09 -1.82
N GLY A 164 3.03 10.77 -1.67
CA GLY A 164 2.00 11.24 -2.55
C GLY A 164 0.62 10.66 -2.22
N PHE A 165 -0.19 10.43 -3.26
CA PHE A 165 -1.56 9.97 -3.07
C PHE A 165 -2.04 8.94 -4.11
N VAL A 166 -3.05 8.17 -3.72
CA VAL A 166 -3.92 7.38 -4.61
C VAL A 166 -5.35 7.81 -4.34
N ILE A 167 -6.01 8.41 -5.32
CA ILE A 167 -7.38 8.91 -5.18
C ILE A 167 -8.28 8.21 -6.20
N ASP A 168 -9.14 7.32 -5.73
CA ASP A 168 -10.18 6.69 -6.55
C ASP A 168 -11.33 7.67 -6.78
N GLY A 169 -11.01 8.78 -7.45
CA GLY A 169 -11.86 9.93 -7.69
C GLY A 169 -11.14 11.04 -8.45
N ALA A 170 -11.62 12.27 -8.32
CA ALA A 170 -11.04 13.42 -8.98
C ALA A 170 -10.06 14.22 -8.11
N ILE A 171 -9.11 14.88 -8.79
CA ILE A 171 -8.28 15.96 -8.24
C ILE A 171 -8.50 17.23 -9.07
N ARG A 172 -7.92 18.36 -8.63
CA ARG A 172 -7.94 19.62 -9.38
C ARG A 172 -6.56 20.27 -9.40
N ASP A 173 -6.43 21.37 -10.11
CA ASP A 173 -5.24 22.22 -10.13
C ASP A 173 -3.96 21.50 -10.61
N LEU A 174 -4.06 20.64 -11.65
CA LEU A 174 -2.95 19.80 -12.13
C LEU A 174 -1.67 20.59 -12.42
N ASN A 175 -1.79 21.77 -13.04
CA ASN A 175 -0.63 22.63 -13.36
C ASN A 175 0.11 23.09 -12.11
N GLY A 176 -0.60 23.24 -10.99
CA GLY A 176 -0.02 23.60 -9.70
C GLY A 176 0.62 22.41 -8.97
N ILE A 177 0.08 21.21 -9.16
CA ILE A 177 0.55 19.98 -8.46
C ILE A 177 1.78 19.38 -9.17
N GLN A 178 1.76 19.32 -10.49
CA GLN A 178 2.78 18.62 -11.29
C GLN A 178 4.22 19.03 -10.99
N PRO A 179 4.53 20.34 -10.77
CA PRO A 179 5.89 20.79 -10.46
C PRO A 179 6.47 20.23 -9.15
N PHE A 180 5.66 19.71 -8.23
CA PHE A 180 6.17 19.15 -6.96
C PHE A 180 6.96 17.85 -7.17
N GLY A 181 6.79 17.17 -8.31
CA GLY A 181 7.48 15.92 -8.62
C GLY A 181 7.09 14.77 -7.70
N MET A 182 5.93 14.85 -7.04
CA MET A 182 5.38 13.77 -6.19
C MET A 182 4.71 12.68 -7.01
N GLY A 183 4.64 11.47 -6.49
CA GLY A 183 3.83 10.39 -7.04
C GLY A 183 2.33 10.68 -6.85
N GLY A 184 1.49 10.32 -7.81
CA GLY A 184 0.06 10.53 -7.67
C GLY A 184 -0.74 9.75 -8.71
N TYR A 185 -1.81 9.09 -8.24
CA TYR A 185 -2.74 8.30 -9.04
C TYR A 185 -4.16 8.80 -8.81
N TYR A 186 -4.91 9.06 -9.88
CA TYR A 186 -6.25 9.64 -9.80
C TYR A 186 -7.10 9.24 -11.01
N ARG A 187 -8.44 9.26 -10.87
CA ARG A 187 -9.33 8.89 -12.00
C ARG A 187 -9.53 10.01 -12.99
N GLY A 188 -9.58 11.24 -12.51
CA GLY A 188 -9.82 12.40 -13.38
C GLY A 188 -9.46 13.72 -12.73
N ALA A 189 -9.48 14.79 -13.54
CA ALA A 189 -9.28 16.14 -13.04
C ALA A 189 -10.48 17.01 -13.39
N VAL A 190 -10.96 17.79 -12.41
CA VAL A 190 -12.09 18.69 -12.54
C VAL A 190 -11.81 20.00 -11.83
N PRO A 191 -12.27 21.17 -12.33
CA PRO A 191 -11.96 22.46 -11.71
C PRO A 191 -12.73 22.71 -10.40
N ALA A 192 -13.86 22.00 -10.18
CA ALA A 192 -14.68 22.18 -8.99
C ALA A 192 -14.00 21.63 -7.74
N ALA A 193 -14.15 22.32 -6.61
CA ALA A 193 -13.77 21.80 -5.32
C ALA A 193 -14.69 20.64 -4.88
N ILE A 194 -14.21 19.83 -3.94
CA ILE A 194 -14.97 18.72 -3.33
C ILE A 194 -16.32 19.19 -2.77
N ARG A 195 -17.36 18.44 -3.06
CA ARG A 195 -18.75 18.70 -2.65
C ARG A 195 -19.56 17.42 -2.59
N GLU A 196 -20.70 17.49 -1.89
CA GLU A 196 -21.69 16.42 -1.84
C GLU A 196 -21.14 15.04 -1.41
N VAL A 197 -20.09 15.07 -0.59
CA VAL A 197 -19.52 13.87 0.04
C VAL A 197 -19.40 14.08 1.56
N MET A 198 -19.42 12.97 2.27
CA MET A 198 -19.17 12.91 3.71
C MET A 198 -18.03 11.95 4.01
N VAL A 199 -17.33 12.14 5.11
CA VAL A 199 -16.32 11.20 5.61
C VAL A 199 -17.05 10.02 6.24
N ALA A 200 -16.80 8.82 5.74
CA ALA A 200 -17.34 7.58 6.29
C ALA A 200 -16.33 6.84 7.15
N GLY A 201 -15.03 7.05 6.90
CA GLY A 201 -14.00 6.44 7.72
C GLY A 201 -12.61 7.00 7.46
N ILE A 202 -11.80 7.07 8.52
CA ILE A 202 -10.39 7.43 8.49
C ILE A 202 -9.59 6.26 9.08
N ASN A 203 -8.56 5.79 8.38
CA ASN A 203 -7.82 4.57 8.75
C ASN A 203 -8.74 3.35 8.93
N VAL A 204 -9.62 3.15 7.95
CA VAL A 204 -10.49 1.98 7.81
C VAL A 204 -10.13 1.23 6.52
N PRO A 205 -10.55 -0.04 6.36
CA PRO A 205 -10.45 -0.71 5.06
C PRO A 205 -11.22 0.08 4.00
N VAL A 206 -10.59 0.34 2.86
CA VAL A 206 -11.21 1.07 1.75
C VAL A 206 -11.16 0.25 0.46
N ARG A 207 -11.97 0.63 -0.52
CA ARG A 207 -11.97 0.03 -1.85
C ARG A 207 -11.32 0.99 -2.86
N ILE A 208 -10.27 0.54 -3.52
CA ILE A 208 -9.63 1.26 -4.63
C ILE A 208 -9.82 0.45 -5.91
N GLY A 209 -10.73 0.88 -6.78
CA GLY A 209 -11.18 0.05 -7.88
C GLY A 209 -11.85 -1.24 -7.38
N HIS A 210 -11.22 -2.37 -7.61
CA HIS A 210 -11.65 -3.69 -7.11
C HIS A 210 -10.78 -4.24 -5.95
N VAL A 211 -9.84 -3.43 -5.47
CA VAL A 211 -8.88 -3.81 -4.42
C VAL A 211 -9.40 -3.42 -3.05
N THR A 212 -9.25 -4.30 -2.06
CA THR A 212 -9.40 -3.95 -0.65
C THR A 212 -8.04 -3.51 -0.10
N VAL A 213 -7.98 -2.29 0.40
CA VAL A 213 -6.76 -1.71 0.98
C VAL A 213 -6.94 -1.57 2.48
N MET A 214 -6.01 -2.14 3.24
CA MET A 214 -5.94 -1.97 4.69
C MET A 214 -5.04 -0.77 5.04
N PRO A 215 -5.35 -0.03 6.11
CA PRO A 215 -4.41 0.95 6.64
C PRO A 215 -3.08 0.30 6.99
N GLY A 216 -1.98 0.89 6.52
CA GLY A 216 -0.63 0.36 6.71
C GLY A 216 -0.17 -0.66 5.65
N ASP A 217 -1.02 -1.03 4.67
CA ASP A 217 -0.54 -1.74 3.48
C ASP A 217 0.56 -0.92 2.80
N VAL A 218 1.53 -1.61 2.20
CA VAL A 218 2.56 -0.93 1.42
C VAL A 218 1.99 -0.60 0.05
N VAL A 219 2.01 0.67 -0.29
CA VAL A 219 1.66 1.17 -1.62
C VAL A 219 2.90 1.11 -2.50
N PHE A 220 2.80 0.43 -3.62
CA PHE A 220 3.78 0.46 -4.70
C PHE A 220 3.07 0.81 -5.99
N GLY A 221 3.43 1.94 -6.58
CA GLY A 221 2.86 2.37 -7.85
C GLY A 221 3.93 2.76 -8.85
N ASP A 222 3.81 2.26 -10.08
CA ASP A 222 4.66 2.58 -11.22
C ASP A 222 3.82 3.00 -12.45
N ARG A 223 4.36 2.86 -13.66
CA ARG A 223 3.66 3.23 -14.90
C ARG A 223 2.50 2.28 -15.25
N GLU A 224 2.48 1.08 -14.70
CA GLU A 224 1.47 0.08 -15.03
C GLU A 224 0.26 0.16 -14.12
N GLY A 225 0.44 0.60 -12.86
CA GLY A 225 -0.65 0.76 -11.90
C GLY A 225 -0.18 0.82 -10.46
N VAL A 226 -1.05 0.43 -9.54
CA VAL A 226 -0.80 0.54 -8.10
C VAL A 226 -1.07 -0.80 -7.42
N PHE A 227 -0.10 -1.29 -6.67
CA PHE A 227 -0.23 -2.42 -5.76
C PHE A 227 -0.45 -1.94 -4.33
N PHE A 228 -1.24 -2.70 -3.59
CA PHE A 228 -1.44 -2.56 -2.15
C PHE A 228 -1.00 -3.85 -1.48
N ILE A 229 0.21 -3.85 -0.94
CA ILE A 229 0.92 -5.04 -0.49
C ILE A 229 0.70 -5.23 1.00
N PRO A 230 0.07 -6.34 1.44
CA PRO A 230 0.04 -6.69 2.86
C PRO A 230 1.46 -6.75 3.44
N PRO A 231 1.74 -6.08 4.59
CA PRO A 231 3.09 -5.92 5.12
C PRO A 231 3.89 -7.22 5.28
N HIS A 232 3.23 -8.33 5.61
CA HIS A 232 3.89 -9.63 5.81
C HIS A 232 4.46 -10.26 4.53
N LEU A 233 4.01 -9.81 3.34
CA LEU A 233 4.54 -10.30 2.06
C LEU A 233 5.74 -9.50 1.56
N LEU A 234 6.00 -8.33 2.14
CA LEU A 234 6.96 -7.39 1.58
C LEU A 234 8.39 -7.95 1.54
N GLN A 235 8.81 -8.65 2.60
CA GLN A 235 10.16 -9.23 2.62
C GLN A 235 10.33 -10.27 1.52
N GLU A 236 9.35 -11.16 1.32
CA GLU A 236 9.39 -12.16 0.26
C GLU A 236 9.43 -11.50 -1.13
N ILE A 237 8.66 -10.44 -1.35
CA ILE A 237 8.65 -9.68 -2.61
C ILE A 237 10.04 -9.10 -2.89
N VAL A 238 10.65 -8.45 -1.92
CA VAL A 238 11.99 -7.85 -2.06
C VAL A 238 13.05 -8.92 -2.34
N ASP A 239 12.97 -10.05 -1.64
CA ASP A 239 13.92 -11.15 -1.80
C ASP A 239 13.86 -11.81 -3.18
N GLU A 240 12.64 -12.05 -3.68
CA GLU A 240 12.46 -12.61 -5.04
C GLU A 240 12.87 -11.61 -6.12
N ALA A 241 12.60 -10.31 -5.93
CA ALA A 241 13.01 -9.29 -6.88
C ALA A 241 14.54 -9.20 -7.01
N GLU A 242 15.30 -9.33 -5.92
CA GLU A 242 16.77 -9.34 -5.96
C GLU A 242 17.29 -10.49 -6.86
N ILE A 243 16.68 -11.68 -6.73
CA ILE A 243 17.03 -12.83 -7.57
C ILE A 243 16.61 -12.60 -9.04
N THR A 244 15.42 -12.05 -9.26
CA THR A 244 14.87 -11.76 -10.59
C THR A 244 15.72 -10.74 -11.33
N HIS A 245 16.14 -9.65 -10.68
CA HIS A 245 17.02 -8.65 -11.28
C HIS A 245 18.32 -9.27 -11.81
N VAL A 246 18.97 -10.11 -11.01
CA VAL A 246 20.22 -10.78 -11.42
C VAL A 246 19.96 -11.77 -12.57
N HIS A 247 18.80 -12.45 -12.55
CA HIS A 247 18.39 -13.35 -13.64
C HIS A 247 18.17 -12.57 -14.94
N ASP A 248 17.48 -11.45 -14.90
CA ASP A 248 17.19 -10.63 -16.07
C ASP A 248 18.48 -10.03 -16.67
N GLU A 249 19.40 -9.57 -15.81
CA GLU A 249 20.70 -9.09 -16.25
C GLU A 249 21.48 -10.18 -16.96
N TRP A 250 21.55 -11.39 -16.38
CA TRP A 250 22.18 -12.53 -16.98
C TRP A 250 21.54 -12.92 -18.33
N THR A 251 20.22 -12.97 -18.37
CA THR A 251 19.45 -13.32 -19.57
C THR A 251 19.69 -12.33 -20.70
N LYS A 252 19.65 -11.02 -20.44
CA LYS A 252 19.95 -9.97 -21.44
C LYS A 252 21.37 -10.10 -21.97
N ARG A 253 22.32 -10.32 -21.07
CA ARG A 253 23.73 -10.57 -21.48
C ARG A 253 23.86 -11.80 -22.37
N LYS A 254 23.10 -12.87 -22.11
CA LYS A 254 23.09 -14.08 -22.96
C LYS A 254 22.48 -13.82 -24.33
N PHE A 255 21.45 -12.98 -24.40
CA PHE A 255 20.89 -12.55 -25.69
C PHE A 255 21.90 -11.73 -26.50
N ASP A 256 22.68 -10.87 -25.86
CA ASP A 256 23.74 -10.09 -26.52
C ASP A 256 24.83 -10.97 -27.12
N GLU A 257 25.08 -12.17 -26.59
CA GLU A 257 25.97 -13.15 -27.19
C GLU A 257 25.48 -13.72 -28.54
N GLY A 258 24.17 -13.60 -28.82
CA GLY A 258 23.55 -14.03 -30.08
C GLY A 258 23.52 -15.55 -30.31
N LYS A 259 23.78 -16.35 -29.27
CA LYS A 259 23.88 -17.81 -29.35
C LYS A 259 22.59 -18.55 -28.96
N TYR A 260 21.74 -17.91 -28.14
CA TYR A 260 20.62 -18.55 -27.50
C TYR A 260 19.29 -17.96 -27.98
N LYS A 261 18.27 -18.80 -28.10
CA LYS A 261 16.90 -18.37 -28.38
C LYS A 261 16.19 -18.02 -27.05
N SER A 262 15.17 -17.18 -27.14
CA SER A 262 14.36 -16.79 -25.96
C SER A 262 13.78 -18.01 -25.23
N THR A 263 13.37 -19.05 -25.95
CA THR A 263 12.83 -20.29 -25.36
C THR A 263 13.84 -21.11 -24.56
N GLU A 264 15.12 -20.81 -24.68
CA GLU A 264 16.21 -21.57 -24.01
C GLU A 264 16.64 -20.91 -22.70
N ILE A 265 16.55 -19.58 -22.60
CA ILE A 265 17.14 -18.81 -21.48
C ILE A 265 16.21 -17.76 -20.84
N TYR A 266 15.02 -17.48 -21.40
CA TYR A 266 14.08 -16.53 -20.80
C TYR A 266 13.64 -16.94 -19.40
N GLY A 267 13.37 -18.22 -19.22
CA GLY A 267 13.16 -18.80 -17.90
C GLY A 267 14.46 -19.37 -17.34
N ARG A 268 14.37 -20.05 -16.20
CA ARG A 268 15.53 -20.76 -15.65
C ARG A 268 16.07 -21.76 -16.66
N PRO A 269 17.40 -21.75 -16.95
CA PRO A 269 18.00 -22.69 -17.89
C PRO A 269 17.82 -24.13 -17.42
N THR A 270 17.64 -25.05 -18.36
CA THR A 270 17.51 -26.49 -18.11
C THR A 270 18.79 -27.28 -18.48
N ASP A 271 19.63 -26.71 -19.30
CA ASP A 271 20.95 -27.31 -19.63
C ASP A 271 21.89 -27.24 -18.43
N PRO A 272 22.51 -28.34 -17.99
CA PRO A 272 23.37 -28.36 -16.81
C PRO A 272 24.56 -27.39 -16.84
N ALA A 273 25.13 -27.13 -18.01
CA ALA A 273 26.26 -26.20 -18.13
C ALA A 273 25.78 -24.76 -17.99
N LEU A 274 24.62 -24.43 -18.56
CA LEU A 274 23.99 -23.12 -18.39
C LEU A 274 23.49 -22.91 -16.96
N ILE A 275 22.96 -23.92 -16.29
CA ILE A 275 22.58 -23.84 -14.87
C ILE A 275 23.80 -23.47 -14.04
N LYS A 276 24.92 -24.17 -14.24
CA LYS A 276 26.17 -23.91 -13.51
C LYS A 276 26.67 -22.49 -13.78
N GLU A 277 26.68 -22.05 -15.03
CA GLU A 277 27.10 -20.68 -15.39
C GLU A 277 26.18 -19.62 -14.73
N TYR A 278 24.87 -19.83 -14.78
CA TYR A 278 23.92 -18.94 -14.13
C TYR A 278 24.11 -18.87 -12.61
N GLU A 279 24.33 -20.02 -11.97
CA GLU A 279 24.54 -20.08 -10.53
C GLU A 279 25.87 -19.43 -10.10
N ASP A 280 26.92 -19.61 -10.91
CA ASP A 280 28.22 -18.95 -10.71
C ASP A 280 28.09 -17.41 -10.89
N TYR A 281 27.13 -16.95 -11.72
CA TYR A 281 26.81 -15.55 -11.91
C TYR A 281 25.92 -14.99 -10.78
N LEU A 282 24.90 -15.72 -10.35
CA LEU A 282 23.93 -15.32 -9.33
C LEU A 282 24.56 -15.23 -7.95
N LYS A 283 25.25 -16.28 -7.52
CA LYS A 283 25.73 -16.45 -6.14
C LYS A 283 26.49 -15.25 -5.57
N PRO A 284 27.45 -14.62 -6.27
CA PRO A 284 28.19 -13.48 -5.73
C PRO A 284 27.42 -12.14 -5.77
N ARG A 285 26.19 -12.11 -6.35
CA ARG A 285 25.40 -10.90 -6.58
C ARG A 285 24.17 -10.77 -5.70
N ILE A 286 23.84 -11.83 -4.97
CA ILE A 286 22.70 -11.84 -4.02
C ILE A 286 23.20 -12.03 -2.59
N GLU A 287 22.37 -11.66 -1.62
CA GLU A 287 22.67 -11.89 -0.20
C GLU A 287 22.89 -13.40 0.08
N PRO A 288 23.85 -13.80 0.93
CA PRO A 288 24.13 -15.23 1.21
C PRO A 288 22.90 -16.03 1.65
N ARG A 289 21.99 -15.43 2.44
CA ARG A 289 20.74 -16.08 2.85
C ARG A 289 19.83 -16.42 1.68
N LEU A 290 19.76 -15.53 0.65
CA LEU A 290 18.97 -15.77 -0.56
C LEU A 290 19.54 -16.88 -1.41
N TRP A 291 20.88 -17.02 -1.42
CA TRP A 291 21.54 -18.15 -2.08
C TRP A 291 21.13 -19.49 -1.43
N ASP A 292 21.09 -19.55 -0.08
CA ASP A 292 20.69 -20.76 0.61
C ASP A 292 19.23 -21.12 0.34
N GLU A 293 18.34 -20.12 0.26
CA GLU A 293 16.94 -20.31 -0.13
C GLU A 293 16.80 -20.76 -1.60
N TYR A 294 17.54 -20.13 -2.50
CA TYR A 294 17.60 -20.54 -3.90
C TYR A 294 18.01 -22.00 -4.05
N VAL A 295 19.08 -22.43 -3.36
CA VAL A 295 19.56 -23.81 -3.38
C VAL A 295 18.50 -24.78 -2.85
N LYS A 296 17.83 -24.44 -1.75
CA LYS A 296 16.73 -25.25 -1.21
C LYS A 296 15.59 -25.40 -2.20
N ARG A 297 15.22 -24.34 -2.88
CA ARG A 297 14.10 -24.31 -3.83
C ARG A 297 14.40 -25.09 -5.12
N TYR A 298 15.60 -24.97 -5.64
CA TYR A 298 15.92 -25.40 -7.00
C TYR A 298 16.90 -26.56 -7.13
N ARG A 299 17.70 -26.86 -6.12
CA ARG A 299 18.64 -28.00 -6.14
C ARG A 299 18.15 -29.22 -5.37
N GLN A 300 17.25 -29.06 -4.38
CA GLN A 300 16.64 -30.21 -3.73
C GLN A 300 15.57 -30.78 -4.67
N PRO A 301 15.53 -32.10 -4.93
CA PRO A 301 14.48 -32.70 -5.75
C PRO A 301 13.15 -32.40 -5.07
N ALA A 302 12.25 -31.78 -5.82
CA ALA A 302 10.91 -31.53 -5.35
C ALA A 302 10.33 -32.87 -4.84
N GLN A 303 10.10 -33.00 -3.56
CA GLN A 303 9.18 -34.00 -3.07
C GLN A 303 7.84 -33.65 -3.70
N ARG A 304 7.57 -34.23 -4.87
CA ARG A 304 6.29 -34.15 -5.55
C ARG A 304 5.25 -34.61 -4.54
N LYS A 305 4.57 -33.67 -3.91
CA LYS A 305 3.30 -33.97 -3.28
C LYS A 305 2.38 -34.46 -4.39
N LYS A 306 2.23 -35.79 -4.44
CA LYS A 306 1.11 -36.41 -5.11
C LYS A 306 -0.14 -35.98 -4.32
N GLN A 307 -0.91 -35.08 -4.87
CA GLN A 307 -2.32 -34.88 -4.58
C GLN A 307 -3.06 -34.83 -5.90
#